data_9f4acffa97572d6cd2ab33d50bef3404
#
_entry.id   9f4acffa97572d6cd2ab33d50bef3404
#
_cell.length_a   1.000
_cell.length_b   1.000
_cell.length_c   1.000
_cell.angle_alpha   90.00
_cell.angle_beta   90.00
_cell.angle_gamma   90.00
#
_symmetry.space_group_name_H-M   'P 1'
#
loop_
_entity.id
_entity.type
_entity.pdbx_description
1 polymer ?
#
loop_
_entity_poly.entity_id
_entity_poly.type
_entity_poly.pdbx_seq_one_letter_code
_entity_poly.pdbx_strand_id
1 'polypeptide(L)'
;MEAIKILIVDDSLLFREVVARGLKSRLPVGTQVEKAGDPFAARDKILSFDPDVMVLDVEMPNMNGIEFLRRLIVQYNLPTVVSSSRPVYKSLAMEAGAFSFLEKPSTTLGSGSYLDGLAAEVKMAKEYGDLSADQVRQRKIESQMDMAQVEELVRQADACNKPKVDYAILGYGEENPHVRPTSKQIPVVEVKGKTSAKIDLIAIGASTGGTEALAKVLKELVPPLPPIVIVQHIPPMFSKLFADRLHNECHISVKEAQNGDKLEPNWAYVAPGDKQMKVKNFGGNMQLDVNHGPKVNGHCPSVDVLFDSVADQIGNNALGVILTGMGADGANGLLKMRQQG
;
A
#
# COMPACT_ATOMS: atom_id res chain seq x y z
N MET A 1 17.15 20.84 -15.96
CA MET A 1 16.78 19.79 -14.99
C MET A 1 15.32 19.45 -15.21
N GLU A 2 15.02 18.17 -15.24
CA GLU A 2 13.65 17.66 -15.40
C GLU A 2 12.81 17.90 -14.16
N ALA A 3 11.48 17.89 -14.33
CA ALA A 3 10.52 17.94 -13.24
C ALA A 3 10.65 16.69 -12.35
N ILE A 4 10.49 16.84 -11.04
CA ILE A 4 10.68 15.77 -10.07
C ILE A 4 9.32 15.43 -9.42
N LYS A 5 9.01 14.16 -9.32
CA LYS A 5 7.87 13.67 -8.55
C LYS A 5 8.31 13.32 -7.12
N ILE A 6 7.78 14.00 -6.14
CA ILE A 6 8.18 13.84 -4.74
C ILE A 6 7.00 13.37 -3.91
N LEU A 7 7.21 12.36 -3.08
CA LEU A 7 6.27 11.95 -2.05
C LEU A 7 6.78 12.38 -0.67
N ILE A 8 6.01 13.19 0.04
CA ILE A 8 6.30 13.59 1.43
C ILE A 8 5.44 12.74 2.36
N VAL A 9 6.10 12.03 3.28
CA VAL A 9 5.47 11.17 4.28
C VAL A 9 5.82 11.67 5.67
N ASP A 10 4.82 12.20 6.38
CA ASP A 10 4.98 12.84 7.68
C ASP A 10 3.60 12.93 8.33
N ASP A 11 3.45 12.73 9.62
CA ASP A 11 2.15 12.78 10.29
C ASP A 11 1.65 14.21 10.51
N SER A 12 2.54 15.20 10.56
CA SER A 12 2.19 16.62 10.71
C SER A 12 1.66 17.21 9.40
N LEU A 13 0.38 17.49 9.33
CA LEU A 13 -0.24 18.15 8.18
C LEU A 13 0.45 19.49 7.86
N LEU A 14 0.75 20.30 8.90
CA LEU A 14 1.38 21.59 8.72
C LEU A 14 2.78 21.45 8.13
N PHE A 15 3.57 20.49 8.62
CA PHE A 15 4.92 20.26 8.12
C PHE A 15 4.89 19.82 6.65
N ARG A 16 4.00 18.89 6.29
CA ARG A 16 3.80 18.46 4.88
C ARG A 16 3.49 19.63 3.95
N GLU A 17 2.61 20.57 4.38
CA GLU A 17 2.25 21.74 3.57
C GLU A 17 3.42 22.71 3.39
N VAL A 18 4.16 23.00 4.47
CA VAL A 18 5.33 23.88 4.44
C VAL A 18 6.41 23.30 3.54
N VAL A 19 6.73 22.01 3.70
CA VAL A 19 7.76 21.34 2.90
C VAL A 19 7.33 21.27 1.42
N ALA A 20 6.09 20.90 1.13
CA ALA A 20 5.59 20.84 -0.24
C ALA A 20 5.68 22.19 -0.96
N ARG A 21 5.29 23.27 -0.30
CA ARG A 21 5.39 24.64 -0.83
C ARG A 21 6.85 25.05 -0.99
N GLY A 22 7.67 24.75 0.01
CA GLY A 22 9.09 25.11 0.02
C GLY A 22 9.88 24.39 -1.07
N LEU A 23 9.62 23.12 -1.33
CA LEU A 23 10.25 22.35 -2.41
C LEU A 23 9.80 22.84 -3.79
N LYS A 24 8.50 23.08 -3.98
CA LYS A 24 7.98 23.61 -5.27
C LYS A 24 8.60 24.95 -5.68
N SER A 25 9.01 25.79 -4.71
CA SER A 25 9.66 27.09 -4.99
C SER A 25 11.16 26.99 -5.29
N ARG A 26 11.80 25.85 -5.00
CA ARG A 26 13.27 25.64 -5.10
C ARG A 26 13.68 24.62 -6.16
N LEU A 27 12.73 23.86 -6.62
CA LEU A 27 12.94 22.78 -7.60
C LEU A 27 12.45 23.21 -8.99
N PRO A 28 12.82 22.47 -10.05
CA PRO A 28 12.43 22.83 -11.42
C PRO A 28 10.94 23.00 -11.61
N VAL A 29 10.56 23.88 -12.54
CA VAL A 29 9.16 24.09 -12.92
C VAL A 29 8.55 22.76 -13.42
N GLY A 30 7.35 22.46 -12.96
CA GLY A 30 6.68 21.19 -13.25
C GLY A 30 6.86 20.12 -12.16
N THR A 31 7.72 20.36 -11.13
CA THR A 31 7.84 19.45 -9.98
C THR A 31 6.47 19.19 -9.32
N GLN A 32 6.15 17.92 -9.18
CA GLN A 32 4.91 17.45 -8.56
C GLN A 32 5.21 16.95 -7.14
N VAL A 33 4.33 17.28 -6.21
CA VAL A 33 4.49 16.87 -4.81
C VAL A 33 3.18 16.29 -4.32
N GLU A 34 3.22 15.00 -3.95
CA GLU A 34 2.17 14.29 -3.24
C GLU A 34 2.52 14.15 -1.75
N LYS A 35 1.50 13.96 -0.92
CA LYS A 35 1.63 13.97 0.54
C LYS A 35 0.89 12.80 1.15
N ALA A 36 1.50 12.11 2.11
CA ALA A 36 0.90 11.04 2.89
C ALA A 36 1.09 11.33 4.38
N GLY A 37 0.08 11.05 5.19
CA GLY A 37 0.09 11.27 6.63
C GLY A 37 0.57 10.07 7.44
N ASP A 38 0.73 8.94 6.78
CA ASP A 38 1.17 7.69 7.40
C ASP A 38 1.75 6.72 6.33
N PRO A 39 2.44 5.65 6.76
CA PRO A 39 3.06 4.67 5.86
C PRO A 39 2.09 3.94 4.92
N PHE A 40 0.84 3.78 5.30
CA PHE A 40 -0.15 3.08 4.46
C PHE A 40 -0.62 3.95 3.31
N ALA A 41 -0.96 5.21 3.61
CA ALA A 41 -1.25 6.22 2.58
C ALA A 41 -0.03 6.45 1.66
N ALA A 42 1.19 6.40 2.20
CA ALA A 42 2.43 6.50 1.43
C ALA A 42 2.56 5.35 0.41
N ARG A 43 2.30 4.11 0.83
CA ARG A 43 2.34 2.94 -0.06
C ARG A 43 1.39 3.10 -1.26
N ASP A 44 0.15 3.49 -1.01
CA ASP A 44 -0.85 3.65 -2.07
C ASP A 44 -0.43 4.75 -3.07
N LYS A 45 0.22 5.80 -2.58
CA LYS A 45 0.77 6.86 -3.42
C LYS A 45 2.04 6.45 -4.17
N ILE A 46 2.88 5.61 -3.60
CA ILE A 46 4.04 5.04 -4.31
C ILE A 46 3.55 4.29 -5.56
N LEU A 47 2.49 3.49 -5.43
CA LEU A 47 1.94 2.73 -6.55
C LEU A 47 1.21 3.59 -7.58
N SER A 48 0.44 4.59 -7.16
CA SER A 48 -0.42 5.37 -8.05
C SER A 48 0.25 6.61 -8.65
N PHE A 49 1.16 7.24 -7.90
CA PHE A 49 1.85 8.47 -8.29
C PHE A 49 3.22 8.20 -8.89
N ASP A 50 3.86 7.07 -8.53
CA ASP A 50 5.19 6.68 -8.99
C ASP A 50 6.24 7.78 -8.73
N PRO A 51 6.57 8.07 -7.46
CA PRO A 51 7.49 9.15 -7.11
C PRO A 51 8.93 8.81 -7.48
N ASP A 52 9.71 9.83 -7.84
CA ASP A 52 11.15 9.72 -8.06
C ASP A 52 11.94 9.72 -6.76
N VAL A 53 11.45 10.47 -5.76
CA VAL A 53 12.09 10.64 -4.45
C VAL A 53 11.04 10.67 -3.36
N MET A 54 11.34 10.04 -2.21
CA MET A 54 10.53 10.15 -1.01
C MET A 54 11.25 10.97 0.07
N VAL A 55 10.51 11.87 0.73
CA VAL A 55 10.91 12.52 1.98
C VAL A 55 10.11 11.87 3.10
N LEU A 56 10.80 11.26 4.07
CA LEU A 56 10.19 10.38 5.06
C LEU A 56 10.50 10.85 6.48
N ASP A 57 9.46 11.07 7.27
CA ASP A 57 9.59 11.23 8.71
C ASP A 57 9.85 9.90 9.42
N VAL A 58 10.54 9.98 10.55
CA VAL A 58 10.80 8.81 11.42
C VAL A 58 9.69 8.63 12.45
N GLU A 59 9.22 9.73 13.03
CA GLU A 59 8.32 9.70 14.17
C GLU A 59 6.85 9.79 13.73
N MET A 60 6.31 8.67 13.24
CA MET A 60 4.90 8.58 12.82
C MET A 60 4.11 7.61 13.69
N PRO A 61 2.80 7.84 13.91
CA PRO A 61 1.92 6.90 14.57
C PRO A 61 1.86 5.56 13.82
N ASN A 62 1.63 4.48 14.55
CA ASN A 62 1.41 3.11 14.04
C ASN A 62 2.61 2.42 13.41
N MET A 63 3.57 3.13 12.82
CA MET A 63 4.80 2.56 12.27
C MET A 63 5.91 3.60 12.22
N ASN A 64 7.06 3.27 12.79
CA ASN A 64 8.26 4.09 12.69
C ASN A 64 8.75 4.15 11.23
N GLY A 65 9.12 5.36 10.77
CA GLY A 65 9.58 5.57 9.38
C GLY A 65 10.81 4.75 8.99
N ILE A 66 11.71 4.43 9.92
CA ILE A 66 12.87 3.57 9.66
C ILE A 66 12.40 2.12 9.37
N GLU A 67 11.43 1.63 10.12
CA GLU A 67 10.85 0.31 9.87
C GLU A 67 10.11 0.28 8.53
N PHE A 68 9.38 1.33 8.20
CA PHE A 68 8.76 1.50 6.90
C PHE A 68 9.80 1.48 5.77
N LEU A 69 10.89 2.24 5.91
CA LEU A 69 11.98 2.30 4.93
C LEU A 69 12.63 0.93 4.70
N ARG A 70 12.99 0.21 5.77
CA ARG A 70 13.57 -1.16 5.65
C ARG A 70 12.67 -2.09 4.84
N ARG A 71 11.37 -1.98 5.02
CA ARG A 71 10.38 -2.80 4.30
C ARG A 71 10.19 -2.34 2.87
N LEU A 72 10.27 -1.03 2.64
CA LEU A 72 10.09 -0.44 1.32
C LEU A 72 11.25 -0.79 0.38
N ILE A 73 12.50 -0.68 0.86
CA ILE A 73 13.70 -0.80 0.03
C ILE A 73 13.89 -2.21 -0.54
N VAL A 74 13.32 -3.22 0.10
CA VAL A 74 13.30 -4.60 -0.41
C VAL A 74 12.41 -4.73 -1.66
N GLN A 75 11.43 -3.85 -1.83
CA GLN A 75 10.42 -3.94 -2.89
C GLN A 75 10.53 -2.83 -3.94
N TYR A 76 11.05 -1.66 -3.54
CA TYR A 76 11.08 -0.46 -4.38
C TYR A 76 12.45 0.21 -4.27
N ASN A 77 13.10 0.46 -5.41
CA ASN A 77 14.31 1.26 -5.47
C ASN A 77 13.95 2.76 -5.48
N LEU A 78 13.31 3.23 -4.39
CA LEU A 78 12.86 4.61 -4.23
C LEU A 78 13.84 5.37 -3.34
N PRO A 79 14.70 6.25 -3.89
CA PRO A 79 15.61 7.05 -3.11
C PRO A 79 14.85 7.85 -2.04
N THR A 80 15.27 7.68 -0.78
CA THR A 80 14.54 8.23 0.36
C THR A 80 15.43 9.16 1.18
N VAL A 81 15.03 10.42 1.30
CA VAL A 81 15.61 11.39 2.22
C VAL A 81 14.85 11.29 3.54
N VAL A 82 15.49 10.80 4.58
CA VAL A 82 14.88 10.72 5.91
C VAL A 82 15.02 12.07 6.62
N SER A 83 13.95 12.54 7.23
CA SER A 83 13.91 13.79 7.97
C SER A 83 13.31 13.58 9.36
N SER A 84 14.04 13.94 10.42
CA SER A 84 13.57 13.77 11.80
C SER A 84 14.10 14.88 12.70
N SER A 85 13.34 15.20 13.75
CA SER A 85 13.77 16.13 14.81
C SER A 85 14.87 15.56 15.72
N ARG A 86 15.17 14.26 15.62
CA ARG A 86 16.10 13.55 16.50
C ARG A 86 17.32 13.03 15.75
N PRO A 87 18.52 13.63 15.92
CA PRO A 87 19.75 13.22 15.24
C PRO A 87 20.16 11.76 15.51
N VAL A 88 19.72 11.20 16.64
CA VAL A 88 20.01 9.80 17.02
C VAL A 88 19.54 8.78 15.98
N TYR A 89 18.53 9.12 15.19
CA TYR A 89 18.03 8.23 14.12
C TYR A 89 18.91 8.22 12.85
N LYS A 90 19.92 9.09 12.73
CA LYS A 90 20.75 9.18 11.52
C LYS A 90 21.41 7.84 11.17
N SER A 91 22.10 7.20 12.12
CA SER A 91 22.75 5.91 11.88
C SER A 91 21.76 4.84 11.46
N LEU A 92 20.65 4.73 12.21
CA LEU A 92 19.59 3.76 11.92
C LEU A 92 18.92 3.96 10.56
N ALA A 93 18.73 5.22 10.15
CA ALA A 93 18.17 5.55 8.85
C ALA A 93 19.12 5.14 7.70
N MET A 94 20.42 5.43 7.84
CA MET A 94 21.42 5.05 6.84
C MET A 94 21.56 3.53 6.74
N GLU A 95 21.58 2.81 7.87
CA GLU A 95 21.57 1.35 7.91
C GLU A 95 20.29 0.73 7.30
N ALA A 96 19.16 1.44 7.41
CA ALA A 96 17.90 1.04 6.79
C ALA A 96 17.86 1.29 5.28
N GLY A 97 18.89 1.92 4.69
CA GLY A 97 19.01 2.20 3.26
C GLY A 97 18.52 3.58 2.84
N ALA A 98 18.44 4.55 3.76
CA ALA A 98 18.17 5.94 3.38
C ALA A 98 19.27 6.46 2.43
N PHE A 99 18.88 7.24 1.44
CA PHE A 99 19.81 7.97 0.59
C PHE A 99 20.56 9.02 1.41
N SER A 100 19.83 9.78 2.25
CA SER A 100 20.41 10.76 3.16
C SER A 100 19.49 11.01 4.37
N PHE A 101 20.04 11.72 5.37
CA PHE A 101 19.33 12.12 6.57
C PHE A 101 19.48 13.62 6.80
N LEU A 102 18.36 14.30 7.04
CA LEU A 102 18.31 15.72 7.32
C LEU A 102 17.57 15.98 8.66
N GLU A 103 18.18 16.77 9.53
CA GLU A 103 17.57 17.13 10.81
C GLU A 103 16.50 18.23 10.60
N LYS A 104 15.29 17.99 11.13
CA LYS A 104 14.21 18.98 11.12
C LYS A 104 14.57 20.19 11.99
N PRO A 105 14.26 21.42 11.57
CA PRO A 105 14.55 22.61 12.37
C PRO A 105 13.71 22.62 13.64
N SER A 106 14.33 22.97 14.76
CA SER A 106 13.64 23.13 16.06
C SER A 106 12.80 24.40 16.14
N THR A 107 13.02 25.35 15.24
CA THR A 107 12.32 26.65 15.20
C THR A 107 11.98 27.05 13.78
N THR A 108 10.96 27.92 13.63
CA THR A 108 10.55 28.51 12.34
C THR A 108 11.65 29.34 11.66
N LEU A 109 12.59 29.91 12.43
CA LEU A 109 13.72 30.70 11.91
C LEU A 109 14.74 29.85 11.12
N GLY A 110 14.84 28.55 11.38
CA GLY A 110 15.69 27.60 10.64
C GLY A 110 15.05 27.02 9.38
N SER A 111 13.80 27.32 9.07
CA SER A 111 13.06 26.65 8.00
C SER A 111 13.60 26.97 6.58
N GLY A 112 14.19 28.13 6.37
CA GLY A 112 14.75 28.52 5.06
C GLY A 112 15.95 27.63 4.67
N SER A 113 16.96 27.57 5.53
CA SER A 113 18.17 26.75 5.31
C SER A 113 17.86 25.27 5.27
N TYR A 114 16.91 24.80 6.08
CA TYR A 114 16.42 23.43 6.03
C TYR A 114 15.80 23.09 4.66
N LEU A 115 14.94 23.96 4.14
CA LEU A 115 14.30 23.75 2.84
C LEU A 115 15.31 23.81 1.67
N ASP A 116 16.33 24.67 1.78
CA ASP A 116 17.43 24.74 0.81
C ASP A 116 18.24 23.43 0.82
N GLY A 117 18.59 22.93 2.01
CA GLY A 117 19.25 21.63 2.19
C GLY A 117 18.40 20.47 1.69
N LEU A 118 17.12 20.44 2.03
CA LEU A 118 16.22 19.40 1.58
C LEU A 118 16.05 19.38 0.05
N ALA A 119 15.96 20.55 -0.58
CA ALA A 119 15.89 20.66 -2.03
C ALA A 119 17.18 20.18 -2.72
N ALA A 120 18.35 20.41 -2.12
CA ALA A 120 19.62 19.88 -2.60
C ALA A 120 19.66 18.34 -2.50
N GLU A 121 19.27 17.78 -1.34
CA GLU A 121 19.21 16.32 -1.13
C GLU A 121 18.22 15.63 -2.07
N VAL A 122 17.06 16.23 -2.32
CA VAL A 122 16.07 15.70 -3.27
C VAL A 122 16.63 15.66 -4.70
N LYS A 123 17.36 16.69 -5.14
CA LYS A 123 18.01 16.69 -6.46
C LYS A 123 19.03 15.58 -6.59
N MET A 124 19.92 15.44 -5.59
CA MET A 124 20.93 14.38 -5.57
C MET A 124 20.29 12.99 -5.52
N ALA A 125 19.22 12.83 -4.75
CA ALA A 125 18.48 11.57 -4.66
C ALA A 125 17.85 11.18 -6.00
N LYS A 126 17.27 12.14 -6.74
CA LYS A 126 16.73 11.92 -8.09
C LYS A 126 17.84 11.47 -9.06
N GLU A 127 18.97 12.19 -9.10
CA GLU A 127 20.11 11.83 -9.94
C GLU A 127 20.67 10.44 -9.60
N TYR A 128 20.68 10.06 -8.33
CA TYR A 128 21.07 8.72 -7.90
C TYR A 128 20.08 7.65 -8.38
N GLY A 129 18.79 7.90 -8.30
CA GLY A 129 17.74 6.99 -8.76
C GLY A 129 17.74 6.79 -10.29
N ASP A 130 18.18 7.79 -11.06
CA ASP A 130 18.26 7.74 -12.53
C ASP A 130 19.48 6.94 -13.04
N LEU A 131 20.43 6.59 -12.16
CA LEU A 131 21.59 5.80 -12.56
C LEU A 131 21.18 4.38 -12.96
N SER A 132 21.77 3.88 -14.04
CA SER A 132 21.62 2.46 -14.41
C SER A 132 22.22 1.55 -13.32
N ALA A 133 21.75 0.31 -13.27
CA ALA A 133 22.30 -0.70 -12.34
C ALA A 133 23.82 -0.83 -12.46
N ASP A 134 24.36 -0.74 -13.69
CA ASP A 134 25.80 -0.79 -13.96
C ASP A 134 26.55 0.42 -13.40
N GLN A 135 26.00 1.61 -13.50
CA GLN A 135 26.61 2.82 -12.92
C GLN A 135 26.58 2.80 -11.39
N VAL A 136 25.51 2.28 -10.78
CA VAL A 136 25.43 2.06 -9.33
C VAL A 136 26.48 1.04 -8.89
N ARG A 137 26.64 -0.04 -9.66
CA ARG A 137 27.66 -1.06 -9.43
C ARG A 137 29.07 -0.48 -9.49
N GLN A 138 29.38 0.32 -10.52
CA GLN A 138 30.69 0.96 -10.70
C GLN A 138 31.02 1.90 -9.53
N ARG A 139 30.11 2.79 -9.15
CA ARG A 139 30.31 3.72 -8.01
C ARG A 139 30.54 3.00 -6.67
N LYS A 140 29.87 1.86 -6.45
CA LYS A 140 30.05 1.06 -5.22
C LYS A 140 31.37 0.32 -5.18
N ILE A 141 31.85 -0.17 -6.32
CA ILE A 141 33.19 -0.76 -6.45
C ILE A 141 34.25 0.28 -6.10
N GLU A 142 34.11 1.51 -6.59
CA GLU A 142 35.01 2.62 -6.29
C GLU A 142 35.02 3.03 -4.80
N SER A 143 33.92 2.77 -4.07
CA SER A 143 33.79 3.08 -2.64
C SER A 143 34.24 1.96 -1.69
N GLN A 144 34.96 0.94 -2.17
CA GLN A 144 35.54 -0.17 -1.38
C GLN A 144 34.47 -1.06 -0.66
N MET A 145 33.28 -1.20 -1.18
CA MET A 145 32.29 -2.13 -0.63
C MET A 145 32.56 -3.58 -1.08
N ASP A 146 32.25 -4.54 -0.21
CA ASP A 146 32.33 -5.97 -0.51
C ASP A 146 31.50 -6.35 -1.73
N MET A 147 32.09 -7.04 -2.70
CA MET A 147 31.48 -7.45 -3.97
C MET A 147 30.22 -8.30 -3.76
N ALA A 148 30.16 -9.12 -2.73
CA ALA A 148 28.97 -9.93 -2.40
C ALA A 148 27.78 -9.06 -2.02
N GLN A 149 28.00 -7.97 -1.29
CA GLN A 149 26.94 -6.99 -0.97
C GLN A 149 26.51 -6.21 -2.21
N VAL A 150 27.44 -5.91 -3.13
CA VAL A 150 27.15 -5.22 -4.38
C VAL A 150 26.31 -6.10 -5.30
N GLU A 151 26.65 -7.37 -5.45
CA GLU A 151 25.87 -8.32 -6.28
C GLU A 151 24.46 -8.53 -5.76
N GLU A 152 24.28 -8.65 -4.45
CA GLU A 152 22.97 -8.77 -3.84
C GLU A 152 22.13 -7.50 -4.05
N LEU A 153 22.72 -6.31 -3.93
CA LEU A 153 22.05 -5.04 -4.17
C LEU A 153 21.69 -4.80 -5.65
N VAL A 154 22.56 -5.24 -6.57
CA VAL A 154 22.28 -5.20 -8.02
C VAL A 154 21.16 -6.19 -8.37
N ARG A 155 21.18 -7.40 -7.82
CA ARG A 155 20.11 -8.38 -8.01
C ARG A 155 18.76 -7.87 -7.49
N GLN A 156 18.78 -7.15 -6.37
CA GLN A 156 17.58 -6.50 -5.82
C GLN A 156 17.13 -5.32 -6.68
N ALA A 157 18.06 -4.54 -7.22
CA ALA A 157 17.74 -3.43 -8.14
C ALA A 157 17.19 -3.93 -9.48
N ASP A 158 17.76 -5.01 -10.04
CA ASP A 158 17.26 -5.63 -11.27
C ASP A 158 15.88 -6.30 -11.06
N ALA A 159 15.63 -6.88 -9.88
CA ALA A 159 14.32 -7.40 -9.49
C ALA A 159 13.29 -6.29 -9.28
N CYS A 160 13.74 -5.08 -8.94
CA CYS A 160 12.91 -3.88 -8.78
C CYS A 160 12.82 -3.03 -10.06
N ASN A 161 13.51 -3.42 -11.15
CA ASN A 161 13.35 -2.77 -12.43
C ASN A 161 11.90 -2.98 -12.87
N LYS A 162 11.06 -1.97 -12.69
CA LYS A 162 9.63 -2.01 -13.02
C LYS A 162 9.52 -2.56 -14.43
N PRO A 163 8.81 -3.66 -14.68
CA PRO A 163 8.49 -4.03 -16.03
C PRO A 163 7.73 -2.82 -16.60
N LYS A 164 8.24 -2.20 -17.66
CA LYS A 164 7.42 -1.31 -18.49
C LYS A 164 6.23 -2.15 -18.86
N VAL A 165 5.08 -1.85 -18.27
CA VAL A 165 3.83 -2.54 -18.61
C VAL A 165 3.58 -2.17 -20.06
N ASP A 166 3.80 -3.11 -20.94
CA ASP A 166 3.48 -2.95 -22.35
C ASP A 166 1.96 -3.09 -22.47
N TYR A 167 1.29 -1.94 -22.48
CA TYR A 167 -0.17 -1.86 -22.59
C TYR A 167 -0.70 -2.48 -23.89
N ALA A 168 0.17 -2.71 -24.89
CA ALA A 168 -0.19 -3.40 -26.12
C ALA A 168 -0.54 -4.88 -25.91
N ILE A 169 0.00 -5.52 -24.86
CA ILE A 169 -0.29 -6.93 -24.54
C ILE A 169 -1.68 -7.09 -23.89
N LEU A 170 -2.25 -6.01 -23.35
CA LEU A 170 -3.55 -6.04 -22.67
C LEU A 170 -4.75 -5.75 -23.58
N GLY A 171 -4.55 -5.64 -24.91
CA GLY A 171 -5.64 -5.51 -25.87
C GLY A 171 -6.39 -4.16 -25.85
N TYR A 172 -5.83 -3.15 -25.21
CA TYR A 172 -6.33 -1.77 -25.30
C TYR A 172 -5.66 -1.09 -26.47
N GLY A 173 -6.40 -0.98 -27.59
CA GLY A 173 -5.99 -0.22 -28.75
C GLY A 173 -5.73 1.25 -28.39
N GLU A 174 -4.87 1.89 -29.19
CA GLU A 174 -4.51 3.30 -29.09
C GLU A 174 -5.75 4.19 -29.14
N GLU A 175 -6.28 4.60 -28.01
CA GLU A 175 -7.24 5.70 -27.91
C GLU A 175 -6.79 6.73 -26.87
N ASN A 176 -6.34 7.83 -27.42
CA ASN A 176 -6.28 9.24 -26.98
C ASN A 176 -6.14 9.53 -25.46
N PRO A 177 -4.97 10.03 -24.98
CA PRO A 177 -4.69 10.29 -23.58
C PRO A 177 -5.40 11.51 -22.95
N HIS A 178 -6.36 12.12 -23.61
CA HIS A 178 -7.05 13.34 -23.15
C HIS A 178 -8.52 13.18 -22.77
N VAL A 179 -9.05 11.97 -22.74
CA VAL A 179 -10.41 11.75 -22.23
C VAL A 179 -10.36 11.48 -20.73
N ARG A 180 -10.55 12.53 -19.92
CA ARG A 180 -10.99 12.34 -18.53
C ARG A 180 -12.28 11.52 -18.55
N PRO A 181 -12.37 10.40 -17.83
CA PRO A 181 -13.67 9.78 -17.64
C PRO A 181 -14.54 10.79 -16.87
N THR A 182 -15.51 11.37 -17.54
CA THR A 182 -16.63 12.02 -16.85
C THR A 182 -17.21 10.98 -15.93
N SER A 183 -17.31 11.31 -14.64
CA SER A 183 -17.98 10.49 -13.64
C SER A 183 -19.41 10.21 -14.12
N LYS A 184 -19.58 9.14 -14.88
CA LYS A 184 -20.91 8.54 -15.03
C LYS A 184 -21.25 8.03 -13.64
N GLN A 185 -22.16 8.71 -12.98
CA GLN A 185 -22.82 8.18 -11.80
C GLN A 185 -23.31 6.79 -12.18
N ILE A 186 -22.70 5.78 -11.57
CA ILE A 186 -23.22 4.41 -11.63
C ILE A 186 -24.62 4.53 -11.04
N PRO A 187 -25.68 4.16 -11.79
CA PRO A 187 -27.01 4.24 -11.22
C PRO A 187 -27.05 3.37 -9.98
N VAL A 188 -27.37 3.97 -8.84
CA VAL A 188 -27.69 3.23 -7.61
C VAL A 188 -28.90 2.41 -7.94
N VAL A 189 -28.71 1.12 -8.18
CA VAL A 189 -29.82 0.18 -8.32
C VAL A 189 -30.38 -0.02 -6.91
N GLU A 190 -31.45 0.70 -6.60
CA GLU A 190 -32.25 0.36 -5.42
C GLU A 190 -32.76 -1.08 -5.60
N VAL A 191 -32.14 -2.00 -4.89
CA VAL A 191 -32.66 -3.36 -4.78
C VAL A 191 -33.88 -3.31 -3.86
N LYS A 192 -35.06 -3.12 -4.44
CA LYS A 192 -36.31 -3.30 -3.74
C LYS A 192 -36.55 -4.81 -3.55
N GLY A 193 -35.96 -5.36 -2.50
CA GLY A 193 -36.19 -6.72 -2.06
C GLY A 193 -36.06 -6.79 -0.56
N LYS A 194 -37.16 -6.97 0.16
CA LYS A 194 -37.11 -7.43 1.54
C LYS A 194 -36.69 -8.89 1.53
N THR A 195 -35.38 -9.14 1.51
CA THR A 195 -34.86 -10.44 1.87
C THR A 195 -34.55 -10.41 3.35
N SER A 196 -35.33 -11.09 4.16
CA SER A 196 -34.97 -11.44 5.53
C SER A 196 -33.92 -12.57 5.55
N ALA A 197 -33.04 -12.60 4.57
CA ALA A 197 -31.94 -13.55 4.52
C ALA A 197 -30.97 -13.21 5.65
N LYS A 198 -30.75 -14.15 6.53
CA LYS A 198 -29.72 -14.04 7.57
C LYS A 198 -28.36 -14.07 6.92
N ILE A 199 -27.59 -13.01 7.05
CA ILE A 199 -26.20 -12.97 6.60
C ILE A 199 -25.33 -13.63 7.66
N ASP A 200 -24.64 -14.71 7.29
CA ASP A 200 -23.77 -15.46 8.16
C ASP A 200 -22.29 -15.07 7.99
N LEU A 201 -21.91 -14.42 6.86
CA LEU A 201 -20.56 -13.99 6.57
C LEU A 201 -20.52 -12.74 5.67
N ILE A 202 -19.60 -11.81 5.93
CA ILE A 202 -19.27 -10.70 5.04
C ILE A 202 -17.87 -10.93 4.45
N ALA A 203 -17.73 -10.87 3.13
CA ALA A 203 -16.47 -10.98 2.44
C ALA A 203 -16.16 -9.66 1.71
N ILE A 204 -14.97 -9.09 1.96
CA ILE A 204 -14.58 -7.79 1.41
C ILE A 204 -13.28 -7.94 0.63
N GLY A 205 -13.27 -7.43 -0.61
CA GLY A 205 -12.09 -7.32 -1.47
C GLY A 205 -11.69 -5.86 -1.66
N ALA A 206 -10.40 -5.56 -1.64
CA ALA A 206 -9.87 -4.22 -1.88
C ALA A 206 -8.44 -4.25 -2.42
N SER A 207 -8.05 -3.18 -3.13
CA SER A 207 -6.72 -3.01 -3.71
C SER A 207 -6.21 -1.57 -3.51
N THR A 208 -5.83 -0.86 -4.57
CA THR A 208 -5.30 0.52 -4.48
C THR A 208 -6.31 1.45 -3.80
N GLY A 209 -5.86 2.19 -2.77
CA GLY A 209 -6.74 3.01 -1.93
C GLY A 209 -7.59 2.21 -0.94
N GLY A 210 -7.47 0.88 -0.95
CA GLY A 210 -8.28 -0.04 -0.16
C GLY A 210 -8.04 0.07 1.35
N THR A 211 -6.82 0.35 1.78
CA THR A 211 -6.51 0.49 3.21
C THR A 211 -7.30 1.61 3.87
N GLU A 212 -7.41 2.76 3.20
CA GLU A 212 -8.20 3.90 3.70
C GLU A 212 -9.71 3.64 3.58
N ALA A 213 -10.15 3.04 2.48
CA ALA A 213 -11.55 2.70 2.27
C ALA A 213 -12.03 1.67 3.32
N LEU A 214 -11.25 0.62 3.56
CA LEU A 214 -11.52 -0.39 4.60
C LEU A 214 -11.58 0.24 5.99
N ALA A 215 -10.61 1.11 6.33
CA ALA A 215 -10.61 1.78 7.62
C ALA A 215 -11.88 2.63 7.81
N LYS A 216 -12.31 3.39 6.80
CA LYS A 216 -13.54 4.18 6.85
C LYS A 216 -14.78 3.32 7.03
N VAL A 217 -14.90 2.23 6.26
CA VAL A 217 -16.06 1.33 6.34
C VAL A 217 -16.10 0.63 7.69
N LEU A 218 -14.99 0.02 8.13
CA LEU A 218 -14.95 -0.79 9.34
C LEU A 218 -15.15 0.04 10.63
N LYS A 219 -14.71 1.31 10.66
CA LYS A 219 -14.93 2.22 11.78
C LYS A 219 -16.41 2.53 12.04
N GLU A 220 -17.23 2.55 10.98
CA GLU A 220 -18.66 2.82 11.09
C GLU A 220 -19.48 1.56 11.46
N LEU A 221 -18.85 0.38 11.42
CA LEU A 221 -19.54 -0.87 11.76
C LEU A 221 -19.61 -1.08 13.28
N VAL A 222 -20.80 -1.34 13.77
CA VAL A 222 -21.09 -1.53 15.19
C VAL A 222 -21.70 -2.92 15.43
N PRO A 223 -21.23 -3.67 16.43
CA PRO A 223 -21.84 -4.96 16.81
C PRO A 223 -23.35 -4.87 17.13
N PRO A 224 -24.15 -5.93 16.89
CA PRO A 224 -23.71 -7.27 16.47
C PRO A 224 -23.57 -7.42 14.96
N LEU A 225 -22.48 -8.08 14.53
CA LEU A 225 -22.15 -8.32 13.13
C LEU A 225 -21.76 -9.79 12.92
N PRO A 226 -22.04 -10.35 11.74
CA PRO A 226 -21.44 -11.62 11.36
C PRO A 226 -19.91 -11.48 11.22
N PRO A 227 -19.14 -12.58 11.19
CA PRO A 227 -17.72 -12.50 10.89
C PRO A 227 -17.45 -11.85 9.53
N ILE A 228 -16.32 -11.15 9.44
CA ILE A 228 -15.88 -10.43 8.24
C ILE A 228 -14.54 -11.02 7.79
N VAL A 229 -14.43 -11.38 6.51
CA VAL A 229 -13.18 -11.84 5.90
C VAL A 229 -12.74 -10.85 4.83
N ILE A 230 -11.45 -10.47 4.84
CA ILE A 230 -10.95 -9.35 4.04
C ILE A 230 -9.72 -9.78 3.25
N VAL A 231 -9.75 -9.58 1.95
CA VAL A 231 -8.54 -9.57 1.11
C VAL A 231 -8.26 -8.14 0.70
N GLN A 232 -7.12 -7.63 1.16
CA GLN A 232 -6.49 -6.42 0.66
C GLN A 232 -5.19 -6.81 -0.04
N HIS A 233 -4.99 -6.37 -1.27
CA HIS A 233 -3.70 -6.56 -1.94
C HIS A 233 -2.62 -5.77 -1.20
N ILE A 234 -1.90 -6.47 -0.33
CA ILE A 234 -0.93 -5.88 0.58
C ILE A 234 0.27 -6.83 0.74
N PRO A 235 1.51 -6.33 0.77
CA PRO A 235 2.66 -7.17 1.02
C PRO A 235 2.63 -7.84 2.41
N PRO A 236 3.27 -9.01 2.58
CA PRO A 236 3.20 -9.82 3.81
C PRO A 236 3.51 -9.07 5.09
N MET A 237 4.45 -8.14 4.99
CA MET A 237 4.93 -7.38 6.16
C MET A 237 3.94 -6.34 6.66
N PHE A 238 2.97 -5.95 5.80
CA PHE A 238 2.00 -4.90 6.09
C PHE A 238 0.64 -5.43 6.53
N SER A 239 0.30 -6.67 6.20
CA SER A 239 -1.01 -7.23 6.51
C SER A 239 -1.27 -7.30 8.01
N LYS A 240 -0.28 -7.74 8.80
CA LYS A 240 -0.40 -7.76 10.25
C LYS A 240 -0.55 -6.36 10.84
N LEU A 241 0.29 -5.41 10.42
CA LEU A 241 0.24 -4.03 10.91
C LEU A 241 -1.07 -3.34 10.55
N PHE A 242 -1.58 -3.61 9.36
CA PHE A 242 -2.88 -3.11 8.94
C PHE A 242 -4.02 -3.68 9.81
N ALA A 243 -3.98 -4.97 10.10
CA ALA A 243 -4.95 -5.60 11.00
C ALA A 243 -4.86 -5.04 12.42
N ASP A 244 -3.64 -4.87 12.97
CA ASP A 244 -3.40 -4.29 14.29
C ASP A 244 -3.90 -2.82 14.37
N ARG A 245 -3.66 -2.02 13.31
CA ARG A 245 -4.20 -0.65 13.18
C ARG A 245 -5.73 -0.67 13.23
N LEU A 246 -6.37 -1.47 12.40
CA LEU A 246 -7.84 -1.57 12.35
C LEU A 246 -8.41 -2.03 13.68
N HIS A 247 -7.75 -2.96 14.39
CA HIS A 247 -8.18 -3.42 15.71
C HIS A 247 -8.24 -2.26 16.73
N ASN A 248 -7.29 -1.33 16.66
CA ASN A 248 -7.25 -0.16 17.56
C ASN A 248 -8.24 0.94 17.18
N GLU A 249 -8.69 0.99 15.91
CA GLU A 249 -9.50 2.08 15.38
C GLU A 249 -10.98 1.73 15.22
N CYS A 250 -11.35 0.43 15.26
CA CYS A 250 -12.71 -0.05 15.00
C CYS A 250 -13.43 -0.55 16.27
N HIS A 251 -14.75 -0.61 16.23
CA HIS A 251 -15.58 -1.15 17.30
C HIS A 251 -15.64 -2.69 17.32
N ILE A 252 -15.15 -3.33 16.29
CA ILE A 252 -15.03 -4.79 16.15
C ILE A 252 -13.58 -5.23 16.34
N SER A 253 -13.39 -6.49 16.71
CA SER A 253 -12.05 -7.05 16.78
C SER A 253 -11.50 -7.35 15.40
N VAL A 254 -10.22 -7.01 15.15
CA VAL A 254 -9.58 -7.27 13.85
C VAL A 254 -8.25 -7.99 14.09
N LYS A 255 -7.93 -8.97 13.25
CA LYS A 255 -6.64 -9.67 13.28
C LYS A 255 -6.18 -10.05 11.89
N GLU A 256 -4.89 -10.27 11.74
CA GLU A 256 -4.38 -11.01 10.59
C GLU A 256 -4.78 -12.47 10.70
N ALA A 257 -5.32 -13.03 9.61
CA ALA A 257 -5.83 -14.38 9.55
C ALA A 257 -4.72 -15.43 9.67
N GLN A 258 -5.00 -16.51 10.39
CA GLN A 258 -4.14 -17.68 10.51
C GLN A 258 -4.87 -18.93 10.01
N ASN A 259 -4.10 -19.91 9.55
CA ASN A 259 -4.68 -21.18 9.13
C ASN A 259 -5.41 -21.86 10.31
N GLY A 260 -6.66 -22.26 10.09
CA GLY A 260 -7.48 -22.90 11.12
C GLY A 260 -8.23 -21.92 12.05
N ASP A 261 -8.13 -20.60 11.84
CA ASP A 261 -8.94 -19.64 12.59
C ASP A 261 -10.42 -19.92 12.43
N LYS A 262 -11.13 -20.05 13.54
CA LYS A 262 -12.61 -20.11 13.58
C LYS A 262 -13.17 -18.72 13.37
N LEU A 263 -14.17 -18.61 12.52
CA LEU A 263 -14.84 -17.34 12.25
C LEU A 263 -15.86 -17.03 13.34
N GLU A 264 -15.62 -15.98 14.10
CA GLU A 264 -16.45 -15.56 15.23
C GLU A 264 -17.22 -14.27 14.90
N PRO A 265 -18.46 -14.11 15.37
CA PRO A 265 -19.19 -12.85 15.25
C PRO A 265 -18.40 -11.66 15.84
N ASN A 266 -18.52 -10.48 15.23
CA ASN A 266 -17.86 -9.24 15.61
C ASN A 266 -16.32 -9.26 15.40
N TRP A 267 -15.80 -10.22 14.63
CA TRP A 267 -14.41 -10.29 14.23
C TRP A 267 -14.23 -10.06 12.74
N ALA A 268 -13.18 -9.35 12.38
CA ALA A 268 -12.68 -9.21 11.00
C ALA A 268 -11.29 -9.87 10.86
N TYR A 269 -11.10 -10.62 9.78
CA TYR A 269 -9.90 -11.39 9.49
C TYR A 269 -9.28 -10.90 8.20
N VAL A 270 -8.10 -10.30 8.29
CA VAL A 270 -7.35 -9.77 7.13
C VAL A 270 -6.42 -10.85 6.59
N ALA A 271 -6.52 -11.17 5.32
CA ALA A 271 -5.64 -12.13 4.68
C ALA A 271 -4.17 -11.70 4.76
N PRO A 272 -3.24 -12.59 5.19
CA PRO A 272 -1.82 -12.27 5.17
C PRO A 272 -1.31 -12.16 3.73
N GLY A 273 -0.39 -11.26 3.49
CA GLY A 273 0.30 -11.17 2.21
C GLY A 273 1.04 -12.48 1.87
N ASP A 274 1.22 -12.76 0.58
CA ASP A 274 1.82 -13.99 0.02
C ASP A 274 1.13 -15.31 0.40
N LYS A 275 -0.08 -15.24 0.96
CA LYS A 275 -0.90 -16.44 1.21
C LYS A 275 -2.29 -16.26 0.63
N GLN A 276 -2.83 -17.35 0.10
CA GLN A 276 -4.24 -17.40 -0.27
C GLN A 276 -5.09 -17.69 0.97
N MET A 277 -6.23 -17.01 1.07
CA MET A 277 -7.19 -17.22 2.15
C MET A 277 -8.51 -17.71 1.56
N LYS A 278 -9.03 -18.81 2.13
CA LYS A 278 -10.30 -19.42 1.75
C LYS A 278 -11.14 -19.67 3.00
N VAL A 279 -12.44 -19.72 2.81
CA VAL A 279 -13.39 -20.13 3.86
C VAL A 279 -13.74 -21.61 3.66
N LYS A 280 -13.79 -22.36 4.74
CA LYS A 280 -14.33 -23.74 4.81
C LYS A 280 -15.47 -23.78 5.82
N ASN A 281 -16.53 -24.52 5.50
CA ASN A 281 -17.70 -24.69 6.37
C ASN A 281 -17.91 -26.18 6.70
N PHE A 282 -17.84 -26.49 7.98
CA PHE A 282 -18.05 -27.83 8.49
C PHE A 282 -19.35 -27.90 9.31
N GLY A 283 -20.49 -27.99 8.62
CA GLY A 283 -21.79 -28.08 9.28
C GLY A 283 -22.15 -26.86 10.13
N GLY A 284 -21.85 -25.67 9.66
CA GLY A 284 -22.09 -24.40 10.39
C GLY A 284 -20.88 -23.87 11.14
N ASN A 285 -19.79 -24.63 11.28
CA ASN A 285 -18.53 -24.17 11.86
C ASN A 285 -17.62 -23.67 10.74
N MET A 286 -17.56 -22.37 10.58
CA MET A 286 -16.71 -21.73 9.58
C MET A 286 -15.27 -21.58 10.06
N GLN A 287 -14.32 -21.94 9.21
CA GLN A 287 -12.88 -21.80 9.48
C GLN A 287 -12.13 -21.23 8.26
N LEU A 288 -10.99 -20.61 8.52
CA LEU A 288 -10.09 -20.13 7.49
C LEU A 288 -9.05 -21.19 7.09
N ASP A 289 -8.85 -21.34 5.79
CA ASP A 289 -7.77 -22.05 5.19
C ASP A 289 -6.79 -21.03 4.59
N VAL A 290 -5.66 -20.82 5.27
CA VAL A 290 -4.67 -19.80 4.93
C VAL A 290 -3.34 -20.47 4.61
N ASN A 291 -3.01 -20.56 3.32
CA ASN A 291 -1.83 -21.30 2.86
C ASN A 291 -1.12 -20.58 1.72
N HIS A 292 0.16 -20.86 1.54
CA HIS A 292 0.87 -20.44 0.34
C HIS A 292 0.20 -21.05 -0.89
N GLY A 293 0.12 -20.26 -1.96
CA GLY A 293 -0.49 -20.69 -3.21
C GLY A 293 0.00 -19.85 -4.39
N PRO A 294 -0.30 -20.28 -5.62
CA PRO A 294 0.05 -19.49 -6.80
C PRO A 294 -0.69 -18.17 -6.81
N LYS A 295 -0.13 -17.18 -7.49
CA LYS A 295 -0.83 -15.93 -7.77
C LYS A 295 -2.02 -16.20 -8.70
N VAL A 296 -3.16 -15.64 -8.36
CA VAL A 296 -4.36 -15.63 -9.19
C VAL A 296 -4.64 -14.18 -9.58
N ASN A 297 -4.87 -13.92 -10.86
CA ASN A 297 -4.96 -12.55 -11.43
C ASN A 297 -3.74 -11.67 -11.09
N GLY A 298 -2.55 -12.27 -10.94
CA GLY A 298 -1.33 -11.58 -10.53
C GLY A 298 -1.19 -11.34 -9.03
N HIS A 299 -2.17 -11.73 -8.20
CA HIS A 299 -2.24 -11.43 -6.76
C HIS A 299 -2.18 -12.66 -5.86
N CYS A 300 -1.54 -12.51 -4.71
CA CYS A 300 -1.58 -13.42 -3.57
C CYS A 300 -1.43 -12.58 -2.29
N PRO A 301 -2.50 -12.43 -1.48
CA PRO A 301 -3.83 -13.01 -1.63
C PRO A 301 -4.59 -12.48 -2.85
N SER A 302 -5.55 -13.29 -3.36
CA SER A 302 -6.48 -12.91 -4.42
C SER A 302 -7.90 -12.82 -3.88
N VAL A 303 -8.62 -11.78 -4.28
CA VAL A 303 -10.04 -11.58 -3.93
C VAL A 303 -10.91 -12.66 -4.57
N ASP A 304 -10.65 -13.03 -5.83
CA ASP A 304 -11.39 -14.10 -6.50
C ASP A 304 -11.26 -15.43 -5.75
N VAL A 305 -10.08 -15.78 -5.24
CA VAL A 305 -9.86 -17.02 -4.47
C VAL A 305 -10.71 -17.04 -3.18
N LEU A 306 -10.79 -15.90 -2.49
CA LEU A 306 -11.64 -15.77 -1.31
C LEU A 306 -13.12 -15.91 -1.70
N PHE A 307 -13.57 -15.10 -2.65
CA PHE A 307 -14.99 -15.02 -3.02
C PHE A 307 -15.49 -16.33 -3.62
N ASP A 308 -14.68 -17.02 -4.40
CA ASP A 308 -14.99 -18.36 -4.92
C ASP A 308 -15.27 -19.34 -3.78
N SER A 309 -14.42 -19.34 -2.76
CA SER A 309 -14.60 -20.22 -1.59
C SER A 309 -15.83 -19.85 -0.78
N VAL A 310 -16.13 -18.55 -0.65
CA VAL A 310 -17.34 -18.07 0.05
C VAL A 310 -18.60 -18.46 -0.73
N ALA A 311 -18.62 -18.32 -2.05
CA ALA A 311 -19.71 -18.74 -2.89
C ALA A 311 -20.01 -20.24 -2.72
N ASP A 312 -18.95 -21.07 -2.74
CA ASP A 312 -19.09 -22.53 -2.65
C ASP A 312 -19.46 -23.04 -1.25
N GLN A 313 -19.05 -22.34 -0.19
CA GLN A 313 -19.20 -22.82 1.18
C GLN A 313 -20.37 -22.18 1.95
N ILE A 314 -20.75 -20.97 1.60
CA ILE A 314 -21.76 -20.19 2.32
C ILE A 314 -22.99 -19.89 1.44
N GLY A 315 -22.77 -19.66 0.14
CA GLY A 315 -23.85 -19.40 -0.82
C GLY A 315 -24.62 -18.11 -0.50
N ASN A 316 -25.95 -18.21 -0.53
CA ASN A 316 -26.89 -17.07 -0.37
C ASN A 316 -26.89 -16.39 1.00
N ASN A 317 -26.18 -16.94 1.99
CA ASN A 317 -26.03 -16.33 3.31
C ASN A 317 -24.76 -15.47 3.44
N ALA A 318 -24.07 -15.20 2.35
CA ALA A 318 -22.88 -14.35 2.34
C ALA A 318 -23.12 -13.01 1.64
N LEU A 319 -22.53 -11.95 2.18
CA LEU A 319 -22.47 -10.63 1.53
C LEU A 319 -21.09 -10.40 0.97
N GLY A 320 -20.98 -10.28 -0.36
CA GLY A 320 -19.75 -9.91 -1.06
C GLY A 320 -19.68 -8.41 -1.32
N VAL A 321 -18.52 -7.79 -1.03
CA VAL A 321 -18.27 -6.36 -1.23
C VAL A 321 -16.92 -6.18 -1.92
N ILE A 322 -16.85 -5.43 -3.01
CA ILE A 322 -15.60 -4.94 -3.59
C ILE A 322 -15.53 -3.43 -3.38
N LEU A 323 -14.45 -3.00 -2.76
CA LEU A 323 -14.15 -1.59 -2.58
C LEU A 323 -13.24 -1.09 -3.72
N THR A 324 -12.51 0.00 -3.47
CA THR A 324 -11.63 0.61 -4.45
C THR A 324 -10.45 -0.30 -4.83
N GLY A 325 -10.02 -0.20 -6.09
CA GLY A 325 -8.86 -0.91 -6.60
C GLY A 325 -8.57 -0.61 -8.06
N MET A 326 -7.47 -1.17 -8.55
CA MET A 326 -7.11 -1.21 -9.96
C MET A 326 -7.02 -2.67 -10.41
N GLY A 327 -7.62 -3.00 -11.56
CA GLY A 327 -7.68 -4.38 -12.07
C GLY A 327 -9.05 -5.03 -11.86
N ALA A 328 -9.14 -6.31 -12.14
CA ALA A 328 -10.38 -7.08 -12.17
C ALA A 328 -10.46 -8.21 -11.13
N ASP A 329 -9.45 -8.34 -10.24
CA ASP A 329 -9.46 -9.40 -9.23
C ASP A 329 -10.62 -9.19 -8.25
N GLY A 330 -11.39 -10.23 -8.06
CA GLY A 330 -12.64 -10.24 -7.28
C GLY A 330 -13.92 -10.09 -8.11
N ALA A 331 -13.83 -9.66 -9.38
CA ALA A 331 -15.01 -9.48 -10.21
C ALA A 331 -15.70 -10.81 -10.52
N ASN A 332 -14.93 -11.84 -10.87
CA ASN A 332 -15.47 -13.17 -11.18
C ASN A 332 -16.02 -13.85 -9.92
N GLY A 333 -15.30 -13.78 -8.81
CA GLY A 333 -15.74 -14.33 -7.54
C GLY A 333 -17.02 -13.66 -7.03
N LEU A 334 -17.13 -12.32 -7.15
CA LEU A 334 -18.36 -11.61 -6.79
C LEU A 334 -19.55 -11.99 -7.69
N LEU A 335 -19.30 -12.17 -8.99
CA LEU A 335 -20.32 -12.67 -9.91
C LEU A 335 -20.78 -14.07 -9.51
N LYS A 336 -19.84 -14.96 -9.15
CA LYS A 336 -20.16 -16.31 -8.67
C LYS A 336 -20.96 -16.28 -7.36
N MET A 337 -20.58 -15.42 -6.40
CA MET A 337 -21.38 -15.22 -5.16
C MET A 337 -22.80 -14.82 -5.50
N ARG A 338 -22.99 -13.86 -6.41
CA ARG A 338 -24.32 -13.42 -6.85
C ARG A 338 -25.14 -14.53 -7.55
N GLN A 339 -24.47 -15.42 -8.27
CA GLN A 339 -25.15 -16.57 -8.94
C GLN A 339 -25.61 -17.64 -7.95
N GLN A 340 -24.96 -17.73 -6.80
CA GLN A 340 -25.32 -18.67 -5.73
C GLN A 340 -26.40 -18.11 -4.79
N GLY A 341 -26.85 -16.87 -4.98
CA GLY A 341 -27.87 -16.16 -4.20
C GLY A 341 -27.40 -14.80 -3.77
#